data_11ca9972c50c1e0f3453522a0532b0d7
#
_entry.id   11ca9972c50c1e0f3453522a0532b0d7
#
_cell.length_a   1.000
_cell.length_b   1.000
_cell.length_c   1.000
_cell.angle_alpha   90.00
_cell.angle_beta   90.00
_cell.angle_gamma   90.00
#
_symmetry.space_group_name_H-M   'P 1'
#
loop_
_entity.id
_entity.type
_entity.pdbx_description
1 polymer ?
#
loop_
_entity_poly.entity_id
_entity_poly.type
_entity_poly.pdbx_seq_one_letter_code
_entity_poly.pdbx_strand_id
1 'polypeptide(L)'
;MNVKDQEELNILRKINDKNLKSQRQIAKDMGISLGKLNYCLKALKKKGLIKYENFKNNKNKQNYLYILTPKGISHKTKLALNF
;
A
#
# COMPACT_ATOMS: atom_id res chain seq x y z
N MET A 1 -15.94 -6.26 10.88
CA MET A 1 -15.15 -5.93 9.69
C MET A 1 -14.88 -7.20 8.89
N ASN A 2 -15.04 -7.15 7.57
CA ASN A 2 -14.84 -8.33 6.74
C ASN A 2 -13.36 -8.53 6.35
N VAL A 3 -13.05 -9.67 5.75
CA VAL A 3 -11.67 -10.02 5.36
C VAL A 3 -11.09 -9.00 4.39
N LYS A 4 -11.92 -8.47 3.49
CA LYS A 4 -11.48 -7.48 2.52
C LYS A 4 -10.98 -6.19 3.18
N ASP A 5 -11.70 -5.72 4.20
CA ASP A 5 -11.31 -4.52 4.94
C ASP A 5 -10.02 -4.74 5.70
N GLN A 6 -9.83 -5.93 6.23
CA GLN A 6 -8.61 -6.29 6.95
C GLN A 6 -7.42 -6.33 6.00
N GLU A 7 -7.57 -6.93 4.82
CA GLU A 7 -6.52 -6.94 3.81
C GLU A 7 -6.16 -5.52 3.38
N GLU A 8 -7.17 -4.69 3.14
CA GLU A 8 -6.99 -3.30 2.75
C GLU A 8 -6.20 -2.53 3.81
N LEU A 9 -6.57 -2.67 5.08
CA LEU A 9 -5.85 -2.04 6.18
C LEU A 9 -4.39 -2.50 6.24
N ASN A 10 -4.15 -3.80 6.09
CA ASN A 10 -2.79 -4.34 6.13
C ASN A 10 -1.93 -3.78 4.99
N ILE A 11 -2.49 -3.67 3.79
CA ILE A 11 -1.78 -3.08 2.65
C ILE A 11 -1.46 -1.61 2.92
N LEU A 12 -2.43 -0.85 3.42
CA LEU A 12 -2.23 0.57 3.72
C LEU A 12 -1.15 0.76 4.79
N ARG A 13 -1.12 -0.10 5.80
CA ARG A 13 -0.08 -0.06 6.83
C ARG A 13 1.30 -0.33 6.25
N LYS A 14 1.41 -1.30 5.34
CA LYS A 14 2.69 -1.64 4.71
C LYS A 14 3.18 -0.51 3.80
N ILE A 15 2.28 0.14 3.08
CA ILE A 15 2.62 1.26 2.21
C ILE A 15 3.08 2.47 3.04
N ASN A 16 2.47 2.68 4.20
CA ASN A 16 2.82 3.79 5.09
C ASN A 16 4.14 3.56 5.83
N ASP A 17 4.72 2.38 5.72
CA ASP A 17 6.00 2.07 6.36
C ASP A 17 7.12 2.80 5.64
N LYS A 18 7.90 3.57 6.40
CA LYS A 18 9.00 4.39 5.87
C LYS A 18 10.17 3.57 5.34
N ASN A 19 10.16 2.26 5.52
CA ASN A 19 11.26 1.39 5.09
C ASN A 19 11.23 1.10 3.59
N LEU A 20 10.34 1.71 2.84
CA LEU A 20 10.33 1.66 1.38
C LEU A 20 10.42 0.24 0.80
N LYS A 21 9.60 -0.65 1.30
CA LYS A 21 9.60 -2.05 0.86
C LYS A 21 9.09 -2.17 -0.57
N SER A 22 9.71 -3.07 -1.34
CA SER A 22 9.23 -3.39 -2.68
C SER A 22 7.87 -4.09 -2.60
N GLN A 23 7.13 -4.08 -3.72
CA GLN A 23 5.86 -4.80 -3.80
C GLN A 23 6.05 -6.29 -3.51
N ARG A 24 7.14 -6.87 -4.00
CA ARG A 24 7.43 -8.29 -3.77
C ARG A 24 7.62 -8.58 -2.28
N GLN A 25 8.30 -7.69 -1.58
CA GLN A 25 8.49 -7.84 -0.12
C GLN A 25 7.18 -7.70 0.63
N ILE A 26 6.33 -6.75 0.23
CA ILE A 26 5.02 -6.56 0.84
C ILE A 26 4.15 -7.81 0.65
N ALA A 27 4.13 -8.36 -0.56
CA ALA A 27 3.36 -9.57 -0.85
C ALA A 27 3.85 -10.74 0.02
N LYS A 28 5.17 -10.89 0.14
CA LYS A 28 5.76 -11.92 0.98
C LYS A 28 5.39 -11.75 2.45
N ASP A 29 5.46 -10.53 2.96
CA ASP A 29 5.12 -10.23 4.35
C ASP A 29 3.64 -10.52 4.64
N MET A 30 2.79 -10.34 3.65
CA MET A 30 1.35 -10.58 3.79
C MET A 30 0.94 -12.02 3.47
N GLY A 31 1.86 -12.84 2.95
CA GLY A 31 1.55 -14.20 2.57
C GLY A 31 0.63 -14.32 1.37
N ILE A 32 0.67 -13.34 0.45
CA ILE A 32 -0.14 -13.34 -0.77
C ILE A 32 0.76 -13.32 -2.00
N SER A 33 0.19 -13.65 -3.15
CA SER A 33 0.92 -13.59 -4.42
C SER A 33 1.14 -12.13 -4.83
N LEU A 34 2.17 -11.91 -5.64
CA LEU A 34 2.44 -10.59 -6.20
C LEU A 34 1.28 -10.12 -7.08
N GLY A 35 0.68 -11.04 -7.84
CA GLY A 35 -0.48 -10.71 -8.67
C GLY A 35 -1.67 -10.25 -7.86
N LYS A 36 -1.94 -10.92 -6.74
CA LYS A 36 -3.04 -10.51 -5.85
C LYS A 36 -2.75 -9.13 -5.24
N LEU A 37 -1.51 -8.88 -4.83
CA LEU A 37 -1.13 -7.58 -4.31
C LEU A 37 -1.32 -6.49 -5.35
N ASN A 38 -0.88 -6.73 -6.59
CA ASN A 38 -1.05 -5.77 -7.68
C ASN A 38 -2.50 -5.46 -7.95
N TYR A 39 -3.35 -6.48 -7.91
CA TYR A 39 -4.79 -6.29 -8.06
C TYR A 39 -5.35 -5.36 -6.97
N CYS A 40 -4.97 -5.61 -5.73
CA CYS A 40 -5.40 -4.78 -4.59
C CYS A 40 -4.87 -3.35 -4.69
N LEU A 41 -3.61 -3.18 -5.09
CA LEU A 41 -3.01 -1.85 -5.25
C LEU A 41 -3.71 -1.04 -6.32
N LYS A 42 -4.07 -1.67 -7.44
CA LYS A 42 -4.82 -1.00 -8.51
C LYS A 42 -6.19 -0.54 -8.01
N ALA A 43 -6.86 -1.37 -7.23
CA ALA A 43 -8.17 -1.03 -6.67
C ALA A 43 -8.06 0.15 -5.69
N LEU A 44 -7.05 0.15 -4.83
CA LEU A 44 -6.82 1.24 -3.88
C LEU A 44 -6.47 2.54 -4.61
N LYS A 45 -5.66 2.46 -5.67
CA LYS A 45 -5.32 3.62 -6.49
C LYS A 45 -6.56 4.20 -7.15
N LYS A 46 -7.43 3.34 -7.67
CA LYS A 46 -8.69 3.77 -8.30
C LYS A 46 -9.60 4.50 -7.31
N LYS A 47 -9.59 4.08 -6.05
CA LYS A 47 -10.35 4.73 -4.98
C LYS A 47 -9.71 6.05 -4.52
N GLY A 48 -8.51 6.37 -4.99
CA GLY A 48 -7.80 7.57 -4.59
C GLY A 48 -7.13 7.48 -3.21
N LEU A 49 -6.93 6.27 -2.70
CA LEU A 49 -6.33 6.07 -1.37
C LEU A 49 -4.80 6.02 -1.41
N ILE A 50 -4.25 5.64 -2.55
CA ILE A 50 -2.80 5.60 -2.78
C ILE A 50 -2.49 6.24 -4.10
N LYS A 51 -1.25 6.68 -4.26
CA LYS A 51 -0.74 7.17 -5.53
C LYS A 51 0.64 6.57 -5.79
N TYR A 52 0.99 6.50 -7.07
CA TYR A 52 2.25 5.94 -7.52
C TYR A 52 3.23 7.07 -7.75
N GLU A 53 4.34 7.08 -7.03
CA GLU A 53 5.36 8.13 -7.17
C GLU A 53 6.69 7.56 -7.60
N ASN A 54 7.40 8.38 -8.37
CA ASN A 54 8.74 8.08 -8.84
C ASN A 54 9.74 8.78 -7.92
N PHE A 55 10.59 8.00 -7.26
CA PHE A 55 11.64 8.51 -6.41
C PHE A 55 12.99 8.34 -7.08
N LYS A 56 13.76 9.42 -7.13
CA LYS A 56 15.16 9.33 -7.52
C LYS A 56 16.00 9.04 -6.28
N ASN A 57 16.69 7.93 -6.31
CA ASN A 57 17.65 7.60 -5.27
C ASN A 57 19.02 8.21 -5.61
N ASN A 58 19.87 8.39 -4.59
CA ASN A 58 21.19 9.04 -4.72
C ASN A 58 22.15 8.38 -5.71
N LYS A 59 21.81 7.23 -6.27
CA LYS A 59 22.64 6.51 -7.24
C LYS A 59 21.96 6.34 -8.60
N ASN A 60 21.15 7.29 -8.99
CA ASN A 60 20.45 7.28 -10.27
C ASN A 60 19.47 6.12 -10.47
N LYS A 61 19.10 5.44 -9.41
CA LYS A 61 18.06 4.42 -9.47
C LYS A 61 16.71 5.06 -9.26
N GLN A 62 15.84 4.90 -10.24
CA GLN A 62 14.46 5.31 -10.10
C GLN A 62 13.68 4.19 -9.45
N ASN A 63 13.11 4.47 -8.30
CA ASN A 63 12.21 3.56 -7.62
C ASN A 63 10.80 4.09 -7.70
N TYR A 64 9.87 3.24 -8.13
CA TYR A 64 8.46 3.56 -8.15
C TYR A 64 7.82 2.96 -6.91
N LEU A 65 7.20 3.81 -6.13
CA LEU A 65 6.59 3.41 -4.88
C LEU A 65 5.17 3.93 -4.80
N TYR A 66 4.32 3.14 -4.16
CA TYR A 66 3.00 3.62 -3.78
C TYR A 66 3.11 4.35 -2.45
N ILE A 67 2.42 5.48 -2.35
CA ILE A 67 2.32 6.22 -1.09
C ILE A 67 0.86 6.52 -0.80
N LEU A 68 0.55 6.74 0.47
CA LEU A 68 -0.80 7.09 0.87
C LEU A 68 -1.11 8.53 0.50
N THR A 69 -2.31 8.74 -0.06
CA THR A 69 -2.86 10.08 -0.21
C THR A 69 -3.43 10.54 1.14
N PRO A 70 -3.73 11.84 1.33
CA PRO A 70 -4.45 12.28 2.53
C PRO A 70 -5.74 11.51 2.75
N LYS A 71 -6.48 11.21 1.69
CA LYS A 71 -7.67 10.38 1.76
C LYS A 71 -7.33 8.96 2.24
N GLY A 72 -6.22 8.40 1.77
CA GLY A 72 -5.76 7.09 2.21
C GLY A 72 -5.38 7.04 3.67
N ILE A 73 -4.73 8.07 4.18
CA ILE A 73 -4.38 8.19 5.60
C ILE A 73 -5.65 8.22 6.45
N SER A 74 -6.61 9.03 6.05
CA SER A 74 -7.91 9.13 6.75
C SER A 74 -8.64 7.78 6.73
N HIS A 75 -8.67 7.11 5.60
CA HIS A 75 -9.33 5.81 5.45
C HIS A 75 -8.65 4.74 6.31
N LYS A 76 -7.31 4.73 6.33
CA LYS A 76 -6.53 3.82 7.16
C LYS A 76 -6.86 4.00 8.64
N THR A 77 -6.91 5.25 9.11
CA THR A 77 -7.26 5.56 10.49
C THR A 77 -8.67 5.08 10.81
N LYS A 78 -9.61 5.31 9.91
CA LYS A 78 -10.99 4.90 10.08
C LYS A 78 -11.11 3.37 10.18
N LEU A 79 -10.41 2.64 9.33
CA LEU A 79 -10.39 1.19 9.40
C LEU A 79 -9.78 0.69 10.71
N ALA A 80 -8.69 1.31 11.14
CA ALA A 80 -8.01 0.92 12.38
C ALA A 80 -8.89 1.11 13.61
N LEU A 81 -9.76 2.11 13.61
CA LEU A 81 -10.68 2.35 14.71
C LEU A 81 -11.79 1.30 14.81
N ASN A 82 -12.03 0.54 13.75
CA ASN A 82 -13.08 -0.48 13.72
C ASN A 82 -12.58 -1.89 14.08
N PHE A 83 -11.32 -2.01 14.44
CA PHE A 83 -10.75 -3.29 14.87
C PHE A 83 -10.76 -3.45 16.37
#